data_1f1df9e4269edc3238d097f1e21ef288
#
_entry.id   1f1df9e4269edc3238d097f1e21ef288
#
_cell.length_a   1.000
_cell.length_b   1.000
_cell.length_c   1.000
_cell.angle_alpha   90.00
_cell.angle_beta   90.00
_cell.angle_gamma   90.00
#
_symmetry.space_group_name_H-M   'P 1'
#
loop_
_entity.id
_entity.type
_entity.pdbx_description
1 polymer ?
#
loop_
_entity_poly.entity_id
_entity_poly.type
_entity_poly.pdbx_seq_one_letter_code
_entity_poly.pdbx_strand_id
1 'polypeptide(L)'
;MKKFISLFYALVLFAGFTTVAKAADPIRIPVLNWSSQIVMANVMAQAFEELGYDVELVPAESATRYEAVRVGELHVAHETWESTMALPFYEAMDKGGLIDAGSHDLITFEEMGVPNWGNRRWIMSWSSKLGST
;
A
#
# COMPACT_ATOMS: atom_id res chain seq x y z
N MET A 1 -36.11 2.86 52.31
CA MET A 1 -36.06 1.74 51.39
C MET A 1 -36.32 2.15 49.92
N LYS A 2 -37.34 2.95 49.61
CA LYS A 2 -37.63 3.36 48.19
C LYS A 2 -36.51 4.16 47.51
N LYS A 3 -35.74 4.98 48.22
CA LYS A 3 -34.61 5.78 47.66
C LYS A 3 -33.39 4.94 47.29
N PHE A 4 -33.13 3.83 47.98
CA PHE A 4 -32.02 2.92 47.63
C PHE A 4 -32.32 2.06 46.41
N ILE A 5 -33.59 1.69 46.21
CA ILE A 5 -34.03 0.92 45.02
C ILE A 5 -33.89 1.78 43.76
N SER A 6 -34.26 3.07 43.83
CA SER A 6 -34.12 4.01 42.70
C SER A 6 -32.66 4.24 42.29
N LEU A 7 -31.73 4.30 43.25
CA LEU A 7 -30.29 4.46 42.98
C LEU A 7 -29.71 3.19 42.35
N PHE A 8 -30.17 2.01 42.74
CA PHE A 8 -29.73 0.74 42.18
C PHE A 8 -30.18 0.58 40.71
N TYR A 9 -31.42 0.96 40.37
CA TYR A 9 -31.91 0.96 38.98
C TYR A 9 -31.16 1.95 38.09
N ALA A 10 -30.79 3.14 38.60
CA ALA A 10 -30.00 4.11 37.86
C ALA A 10 -28.57 3.59 37.55
N LEU A 11 -27.97 2.88 38.50
CA LEU A 11 -26.64 2.31 38.34
C LEU A 11 -26.64 1.15 37.33
N VAL A 12 -27.67 0.30 37.31
CA VAL A 12 -27.82 -0.81 36.36
C VAL A 12 -28.09 -0.32 34.93
N LEU A 13 -28.86 0.77 34.79
CA LEU A 13 -29.10 1.39 33.49
C LEU A 13 -27.81 2.05 32.89
N PHE A 14 -26.92 2.55 33.74
CA PHE A 14 -25.67 3.15 33.29
C PHE A 14 -24.61 2.10 32.90
N ALA A 15 -24.64 0.90 33.48
CA ALA A 15 -23.73 -0.20 33.16
C ALA A 15 -24.07 -0.93 31.83
N GLY A 16 -25.23 -0.68 31.23
CA GLY A 16 -25.71 -1.37 30.03
C GLY A 16 -25.22 -0.77 28.67
N PHE A 17 -24.56 0.39 28.67
CA PHE A 17 -24.11 1.06 27.47
C PHE A 17 -22.57 0.96 27.24
N THR A 18 -21.97 -0.16 27.55
CA THR A 18 -20.68 -0.47 26.95
C THR A 18 -20.90 -0.88 25.51
N THR A 19 -21.00 0.08 24.60
CA THR A 19 -20.80 -0.19 23.19
C THR A 19 -19.38 -0.74 23.06
N VAL A 20 -19.27 -2.03 22.80
CA VAL A 20 -18.01 -2.60 22.33
C VAL A 20 -17.73 -1.89 21.01
N ALA A 21 -16.91 -0.85 21.04
CA ALA A 21 -16.39 -0.26 19.83
C ALA A 21 -15.68 -1.41 19.09
N LYS A 22 -16.25 -1.86 17.97
CA LYS A 22 -15.55 -2.78 17.07
C LYS A 22 -14.29 -2.04 16.66
N ALA A 23 -13.12 -2.56 17.01
CA ALA A 23 -11.87 -2.02 16.49
C ALA A 23 -11.99 -2.00 14.96
N ALA A 24 -11.67 -0.88 14.34
CA ALA A 24 -11.58 -0.82 12.90
C ALA A 24 -10.54 -1.83 12.41
N ASP A 25 -10.77 -2.47 11.27
CA ASP A 25 -9.75 -3.34 10.70
C ASP A 25 -8.47 -2.52 10.44
N PRO A 26 -7.27 -3.08 10.67
CA PRO A 26 -6.03 -2.37 10.50
C PRO A 26 -5.81 -1.96 9.03
N ILE A 27 -5.11 -0.86 8.82
CA ILE A 27 -4.64 -0.48 7.48
C ILE A 27 -3.54 -1.44 7.06
N ARG A 28 -3.80 -2.25 6.02
CA ARG A 28 -2.84 -3.21 5.49
C ARG A 28 -2.02 -2.58 4.38
N ILE A 29 -0.70 -2.47 4.62
CA ILE A 29 0.28 -1.88 3.70
C ILE A 29 1.18 -2.99 3.15
N PRO A 30 1.35 -3.13 1.82
CA PRO A 30 2.23 -4.15 1.25
C PRO A 30 3.70 -3.86 1.56
N VAL A 31 4.44 -4.91 1.87
CA VAL A 31 5.91 -4.89 1.97
C VAL A 31 6.47 -5.79 0.88
N LEU A 32 7.21 -5.20 -0.04
CA LEU A 32 7.89 -5.88 -1.12
C LEU A 32 9.37 -6.13 -0.77
N ASN A 33 10.14 -6.68 -1.69
CA ASN A 33 11.47 -7.20 -1.39
C ASN A 33 12.65 -6.27 -1.76
N TRP A 34 12.41 -4.98 -2.04
CA TRP A 34 13.50 -4.03 -2.28
C TRP A 34 13.50 -2.88 -1.25
N SER A 35 14.67 -2.27 -1.05
CA SER A 35 14.95 -1.41 0.08
C SER A 35 14.11 -0.14 0.14
N SER A 36 13.91 0.57 -0.97
CA SER A 36 13.12 1.81 -0.97
C SER A 36 11.67 1.54 -0.58
N GLN A 37 11.09 0.47 -1.11
CA GLN A 37 9.73 0.07 -0.81
C GLN A 37 9.55 -0.34 0.67
N ILE A 38 10.51 -1.08 1.24
CA ILE A 38 10.49 -1.44 2.66
C ILE A 38 10.53 -0.19 3.54
N VAL A 39 11.41 0.77 3.21
CA VAL A 39 11.51 2.04 3.94
C VAL A 39 10.21 2.82 3.83
N MET A 40 9.65 2.98 2.62
CA MET A 40 8.43 3.73 2.41
C MET A 40 7.23 3.08 3.09
N ALA A 41 7.11 1.76 3.08
CA ALA A 41 6.06 1.05 3.81
C ALA A 41 6.08 1.36 5.31
N ASN A 42 7.28 1.37 5.91
CA ASN A 42 7.44 1.71 7.34
C ASN A 42 7.15 3.19 7.63
N VAL A 43 7.56 4.10 6.74
CA VAL A 43 7.25 5.54 6.88
C VAL A 43 5.74 5.77 6.82
N MET A 44 5.05 5.14 5.89
CA MET A 44 3.58 5.23 5.78
C MET A 44 2.88 4.59 6.99
N ALA A 45 3.38 3.45 7.47
CA ALA A 45 2.85 2.81 8.67
C ALA A 45 2.90 3.77 9.86
N GLN A 46 4.06 4.37 10.11
CA GLN A 46 4.23 5.33 11.20
C GLN A 46 3.29 6.53 11.04
N ALA A 47 3.14 7.07 9.82
CA ALA A 47 2.24 8.19 9.58
C ALA A 47 0.77 7.85 9.87
N PHE A 48 0.31 6.66 9.51
CA PHE A 48 -1.05 6.21 9.83
C PHE A 48 -1.23 5.93 11.33
N GLU A 49 -0.23 5.37 12.00
CA GLU A 49 -0.25 5.15 13.44
C GLU A 49 -0.31 6.49 14.21
N GLU A 50 0.42 7.52 13.78
CA GLU A 50 0.35 8.87 14.36
C GLU A 50 -1.04 9.52 14.18
N LEU A 51 -1.78 9.12 13.14
CA LEU A 51 -3.17 9.51 12.91
C LEU A 51 -4.17 8.67 13.71
N GLY A 52 -3.72 7.68 14.47
CA GLY A 52 -4.53 6.85 15.34
C GLY A 52 -5.12 5.60 14.68
N TYR A 53 -4.61 5.18 13.55
CA TYR A 53 -5.00 3.93 12.90
C TYR A 53 -4.10 2.78 13.35
N ASP A 54 -4.68 1.59 13.49
CA ASP A 54 -3.89 0.36 13.55
C ASP A 54 -3.35 0.02 12.16
N VAL A 55 -2.10 -0.43 12.07
CA VAL A 55 -1.44 -0.75 10.80
C VAL A 55 -0.89 -2.18 10.83
N GLU A 56 -1.02 -2.86 9.70
CA GLU A 56 -0.44 -4.17 9.46
C GLU A 56 0.43 -4.13 8.20
N LEU A 57 1.71 -4.48 8.34
CA LEU A 57 2.64 -4.65 7.23
C LEU A 57 2.52 -6.06 6.66
N VAL A 58 2.08 -6.20 5.41
CA VAL A 58 1.76 -7.48 4.77
C VAL A 58 2.76 -7.78 3.65
N PRO A 59 3.51 -8.87 3.72
CA PRO A 59 4.34 -9.31 2.59
C PRO A 59 3.50 -9.49 1.32
N ALA A 60 3.95 -8.92 0.21
CA ALA A 60 3.20 -8.96 -1.04
C ALA A 60 4.14 -9.09 -2.25
N GLU A 61 3.58 -9.52 -3.38
CA GLU A 61 4.26 -9.57 -4.66
C GLU A 61 3.97 -8.34 -5.51
N SER A 62 4.95 -7.93 -6.32
CA SER A 62 4.91 -6.67 -7.07
C SER A 62 3.71 -6.55 -8.01
N ALA A 63 3.40 -7.57 -8.78
CA ALA A 63 2.35 -7.50 -9.78
C ALA A 63 0.94 -7.67 -9.19
N THR A 64 0.80 -8.52 -8.18
CA THR A 64 -0.51 -8.87 -7.60
C THR A 64 -1.01 -7.86 -6.57
N ARG A 65 -0.13 -6.97 -6.05
CA ARG A 65 -0.52 -5.99 -5.02
C ARG A 65 -1.65 -5.05 -5.46
N TYR A 66 -1.71 -4.68 -6.76
CA TYR A 66 -2.76 -3.78 -7.26
C TYR A 66 -4.13 -4.44 -7.24
N GLU A 67 -4.20 -5.70 -7.62
CA GLU A 67 -5.43 -6.47 -7.50
C GLU A 67 -5.84 -6.66 -6.03
N ALA A 68 -4.88 -6.93 -5.14
CA ALA A 68 -5.13 -7.04 -3.70
C ALA A 68 -5.68 -5.73 -3.09
N VAL A 69 -5.17 -4.56 -3.53
CA VAL A 69 -5.75 -3.26 -3.15
C VAL A 69 -7.15 -3.09 -3.74
N ARG A 70 -7.34 -3.44 -5.01
CA ARG A 70 -8.63 -3.34 -5.68
C ARG A 70 -9.75 -4.13 -4.98
N VAL A 71 -9.44 -5.31 -4.47
CA VAL A 71 -10.43 -6.16 -3.78
C VAL A 71 -10.46 -5.95 -2.26
N GLY A 72 -9.65 -5.03 -1.73
CA GLY A 72 -9.65 -4.67 -0.31
C GLY A 72 -8.85 -5.61 0.61
N GLU A 73 -8.03 -6.50 0.05
CA GLU A 73 -7.09 -7.31 0.84
C GLU A 73 -5.92 -6.46 1.36
N LEU A 74 -5.50 -5.47 0.56
CA LEU A 74 -4.58 -4.40 0.94
C LEU A 74 -5.29 -3.05 0.80
N HIS A 75 -4.79 -1.99 1.43
CA HIS A 75 -5.46 -0.69 1.41
C HIS A 75 -4.70 0.37 0.63
N VAL A 76 -3.39 0.20 0.44
CA VAL A 76 -2.56 1.14 -0.31
C VAL A 76 -1.50 0.38 -1.10
N ALA A 77 -1.14 0.88 -2.28
CA ALA A 77 0.02 0.44 -3.03
C ALA A 77 0.87 1.67 -3.34
N HIS A 78 1.99 1.79 -2.67
CA HIS A 78 2.94 2.88 -2.87
C HIS A 78 4.07 2.44 -3.80
N GLU A 79 4.78 3.41 -4.34
CA GLU A 79 5.96 3.18 -5.18
C GLU A 79 5.65 2.34 -6.45
N THR A 80 4.74 2.85 -7.28
CA THR A 80 4.46 2.27 -8.59
C THR A 80 5.48 2.77 -9.62
N TRP A 81 6.27 1.85 -10.18
CA TRP A 81 7.23 2.12 -11.25
C TRP A 81 6.56 1.88 -12.60
N GLU A 82 6.19 2.95 -13.28
CA GLU A 82 5.41 2.85 -14.52
C GLU A 82 6.14 2.09 -15.64
N SER A 83 7.46 2.20 -15.74
CA SER A 83 8.22 1.51 -16.77
C SER A 83 8.16 -0.01 -16.67
N THR A 84 7.99 -0.56 -15.47
CA THR A 84 7.96 -2.01 -15.24
C THR A 84 6.62 -2.54 -14.75
N MET A 85 5.81 -1.69 -14.09
CA MET A 85 4.54 -2.08 -13.45
C MET A 85 3.30 -1.43 -14.06
N ALA A 86 3.44 -0.71 -15.20
CA ALA A 86 2.31 -0.04 -15.84
C ALA A 86 1.15 -0.99 -16.15
N LEU A 87 1.44 -2.14 -16.76
CA LEU A 87 0.39 -3.06 -17.21
C LEU A 87 -0.49 -3.56 -16.05
N PRO A 88 0.03 -4.20 -14.99
CA PRO A 88 -0.81 -4.66 -13.88
C PRO A 88 -1.48 -3.53 -13.11
N PHE A 89 -0.87 -2.33 -13.06
CA PHE A 89 -1.47 -1.16 -12.44
C PHE A 89 -2.69 -0.68 -13.24
N TYR A 90 -2.53 -0.41 -14.54
CA TYR A 90 -3.64 0.07 -15.36
C TYR A 90 -4.75 -0.95 -15.56
N GLU A 91 -4.42 -2.26 -15.66
CA GLU A 91 -5.44 -3.31 -15.67
C GLU A 91 -6.29 -3.33 -14.39
N ALA A 92 -5.68 -3.07 -13.23
CA ALA A 92 -6.42 -2.96 -11.98
C ALA A 92 -7.27 -1.68 -11.94
N MET A 93 -6.75 -0.55 -12.44
CA MET A 93 -7.48 0.71 -12.57
C MET A 93 -8.71 0.57 -13.48
N ASP A 94 -8.56 -0.07 -14.64
CA ASP A 94 -9.65 -0.27 -15.62
C ASP A 94 -10.80 -1.11 -15.07
N LYS A 95 -10.50 -2.06 -14.17
CA LYS A 95 -11.53 -2.86 -13.47
C LYS A 95 -12.30 -2.05 -12.42
N GLY A 96 -11.81 -0.87 -12.04
CA GLY A 96 -12.39 -0.04 -10.98
C GLY A 96 -12.10 -0.55 -9.57
N GLY A 97 -12.34 0.32 -8.56
CA GLY A 97 -12.07 0.02 -7.16
C GLY A 97 -10.66 0.40 -6.69
N LEU A 98 -9.85 0.99 -7.57
CA LEU A 98 -8.56 1.58 -7.28
C LEU A 98 -8.63 3.10 -7.54
N ILE A 99 -7.95 3.89 -6.72
CA ILE A 99 -7.82 5.33 -6.91
C ILE A 99 -6.34 5.64 -7.06
N ASP A 100 -5.97 6.32 -8.14
CA ASP A 100 -4.64 6.88 -8.29
C ASP A 100 -4.52 8.13 -7.40
N ALA A 101 -3.63 8.08 -6.42
CA ALA A 101 -3.38 9.19 -5.50
C ALA A 101 -2.36 10.21 -6.04
N GLY A 102 -1.85 9.99 -7.24
CA GLY A 102 -0.89 10.84 -7.90
C GLY A 102 0.57 10.35 -7.80
N SER A 103 1.43 11.06 -8.49
CA SER A 103 2.86 10.74 -8.55
C SER A 103 3.62 11.32 -7.35
N HIS A 104 4.73 10.67 -6.99
CA HIS A 104 5.70 11.23 -6.08
C HIS A 104 6.43 12.42 -6.73
N ASP A 105 6.79 13.42 -5.91
CA ASP A 105 7.61 14.58 -6.35
C ASP A 105 9.09 14.24 -6.55
N LEU A 106 9.43 12.96 -6.62
CA LEU A 106 10.79 12.47 -6.79
C LEU A 106 11.08 12.22 -8.27
N ILE A 107 12.21 12.76 -8.74
CA ILE A 107 12.73 12.41 -10.06
C ILE A 107 13.44 11.07 -9.95
N THR A 108 12.86 10.07 -10.58
CA THR A 108 13.38 8.71 -10.62
C THR A 108 13.64 8.26 -12.06
N PHE A 109 14.48 7.26 -12.24
CA PHE A 109 14.73 6.63 -13.53
C PHE A 109 14.96 5.14 -13.36
N GLU A 110 14.58 4.37 -14.37
CA GLU A 110 14.90 2.96 -14.49
C GLU A 110 15.78 2.75 -15.71
N GLU A 111 16.88 2.05 -15.54
CA GLU A 111 17.85 1.81 -16.59
C GLU A 111 18.31 0.36 -16.64
N MET A 112 18.72 -0.09 -17.81
CA MET A 112 19.32 -1.40 -17.98
C MET A 112 20.82 -1.32 -17.73
N GLY A 113 21.31 -1.98 -16.68
CA GLY A 113 22.73 -2.17 -16.40
C GLY A 113 23.28 -3.42 -17.08
N VAL A 114 24.49 -3.31 -17.63
CA VAL A 114 25.26 -4.47 -18.12
C VAL A 114 26.62 -4.52 -17.44
N PRO A 115 27.19 -5.71 -17.18
CA PRO A 115 28.52 -5.82 -16.61
C PRO A 115 29.59 -5.15 -17.49
N ASN A 116 30.63 -4.56 -16.90
CA ASN A 116 31.71 -3.89 -17.62
C ASN A 116 32.48 -4.81 -18.60
N TRP A 117 32.45 -6.13 -18.39
CA TRP A 117 33.01 -7.12 -19.31
C TRP A 117 32.07 -7.43 -20.49
N GLY A 118 30.80 -6.97 -20.41
CA GLY A 118 29.85 -7.10 -21.52
C GLY A 118 30.37 -6.35 -22.75
N ASN A 119 30.48 -7.05 -23.88
CA ASN A 119 31.07 -6.53 -25.09
C ASN A 119 30.27 -5.32 -25.61
N ARG A 120 30.86 -4.15 -25.69
CA ARG A 120 30.26 -2.90 -26.25
C ARG A 120 29.63 -3.13 -27.65
N ARG A 121 30.09 -4.14 -28.39
CA ARG A 121 29.56 -4.52 -29.70
C ARG A 121 28.07 -4.95 -29.63
N TRP A 122 27.65 -5.58 -28.54
CA TRP A 122 26.27 -6.02 -28.36
C TRP A 122 25.33 -4.83 -28.05
N ILE A 123 25.78 -3.87 -27.24
CA ILE A 123 25.00 -2.69 -26.86
C ILE A 123 24.76 -1.80 -28.07
N MET A 124 25.79 -1.57 -28.91
CA MET A 124 25.67 -0.76 -30.13
C MET A 124 24.79 -1.41 -31.19
N SER A 125 24.79 -2.74 -31.28
CA SER A 125 23.93 -3.51 -32.21
C SER A 125 22.44 -3.44 -31.81
N TRP A 126 22.15 -3.26 -30.54
CA TRP A 126 20.76 -3.18 -30.04
C TRP A 126 20.20 -1.77 -30.24
N SER A 127 20.95 -0.74 -29.92
CA SER A 127 20.49 0.66 -30.08
C SER A 127 20.23 1.02 -31.54
N SER A 128 20.99 0.45 -32.51
CA SER A 128 20.77 0.68 -33.93
C SER A 128 19.51 0.01 -34.49
N LYS A 129 18.94 -0.97 -33.78
CA LYS A 129 17.69 -1.65 -34.18
C LYS A 129 16.43 -0.94 -33.63
N LEU A 130 16.53 -0.19 -32.54
CA LEU A 130 15.42 0.55 -31.95
C LEU A 130 15.26 1.96 -32.55
N GLY A 131 16.25 2.49 -33.23
CA GLY A 131 16.21 3.81 -33.86
C GLY A 131 15.66 3.87 -35.28
N SER A 132 15.06 2.80 -35.80
CA SER A 132 14.58 2.69 -37.19
C SER A 132 13.08 2.37 -37.32
N THR A 133 12.27 2.79 -36.33
CA THR A 133 10.78 2.79 -36.42
C THR A 133 10.22 4.17 -36.33
#